data_b4e061e95187a0cf2ffa0379808d428b
#
_entry.id   b4e061e95187a0cf2ffa0379808d428b
#
_cell.length_a   1.000
_cell.length_b   1.000
_cell.length_c   1.000
_cell.angle_alpha   90.00
_cell.angle_beta   90.00
_cell.angle_gamma   90.00
#
_symmetry.space_group_name_H-M   'P 1'
#
loop_
_entity.id
_entity.type
_entity.pdbx_description
1 polymer ?
#
loop_
_entity_poly.entity_id
_entity_poly.type
_entity_poly.pdbx_seq_one_letter_code
_entity_poly.pdbx_strand_id
1 'polypeptide(L)'
;MPSPEPPTIERRIDPELIVYGPEDHSIRKDEVDDDARKVVYRLQRAGFKAYVVGGGVRDLLLGKQPKDFDISTDATPREIKALFRNCRIIGRRFKLAHVYFAHGKALEVSTFRDVVDTAEPTEGDESAQGPLARDNVYGTEATDAVRRDITINGLFLDVSTMEILDYVGGMDDLKHGVVRVIGDPDVRFKEDPVRMIRVVRHSARNGFRINPPCWESIVQNAEVITQSSQVRVFDEIKKDFSSGCFLTILSLLGETGLLEFLLPELLENNSRLLSAESDFSGCLERLDDLAMQGEDISPTVGLTIIAMFMAGDSIWLRDLAETLPEAPDLVERLNACFTRLTVPRKEREKIQMLLSLWARVRSTPVRSFKPGPYKRSSLLHELITLLEVTPLSREDELRLNMLRPLLHSEDEPVEPDHHDEHRGRGRSRRRR
;
A
#
# COMPACT_ATOMS: atom_id res chain seq x y z
N MET A 1 39.02 41.17 17.07
CA MET A 1 38.03 40.05 17.08
C MET A 1 38.40 39.12 15.94
N PRO A 2 38.69 37.84 16.18
CA PRO A 2 38.95 36.91 15.10
C PRO A 2 37.62 36.61 14.37
N SER A 3 37.68 36.53 13.04
CA SER A 3 36.58 36.17 12.16
C SER A 3 36.06 34.76 12.52
N PRO A 4 34.75 34.51 12.43
CA PRO A 4 34.24 33.18 12.65
C PRO A 4 34.80 32.22 11.59
N GLU A 5 35.26 31.05 12.05
CA GLU A 5 35.64 29.96 11.17
C GLU A 5 34.46 29.55 10.31
N PRO A 6 34.66 29.21 9.03
CA PRO A 6 33.59 28.73 8.17
C PRO A 6 33.07 27.38 8.71
N PRO A 7 31.76 27.09 8.55
CA PRO A 7 31.18 25.84 9.03
C PRO A 7 31.93 24.68 8.38
N THR A 8 32.30 23.72 9.22
CA THR A 8 32.93 22.46 8.81
C THR A 8 31.95 21.74 7.89
N ILE A 9 32.28 21.63 6.61
CA ILE A 9 31.57 20.79 5.66
C ILE A 9 31.69 19.35 6.20
N GLU A 10 30.62 18.80 6.75
CA GLU A 10 30.56 17.37 7.05
C GLU A 10 30.93 16.62 5.78
N ARG A 11 32.03 15.89 5.83
CA ARG A 11 32.46 15.04 4.71
C ARG A 11 31.34 14.12 4.37
N ARG A 12 30.84 14.13 3.11
CA ARG A 12 30.05 13.06 2.55
C ARG A 12 30.81 11.75 2.83
N ILE A 13 30.27 10.92 3.72
CA ILE A 13 30.79 9.58 3.92
C ILE A 13 30.28 8.83 2.70
N ASP A 14 31.15 8.54 1.74
CA ASP A 14 30.79 7.57 0.69
C ASP A 14 30.53 6.24 1.38
N PRO A 15 29.33 5.66 1.22
CA PRO A 15 29.01 4.40 1.86
C PRO A 15 29.94 3.32 1.33
N GLU A 16 30.49 2.51 2.23
CA GLU A 16 31.35 1.38 1.88
C GLU A 16 30.51 0.33 1.15
N LEU A 17 30.89 0.02 -0.09
CA LEU A 17 30.24 -1.02 -0.86
C LEU A 17 30.69 -2.42 -0.39
N ILE A 18 29.73 -3.26 -0.01
CA ILE A 18 29.96 -4.68 0.19
C ILE A 18 29.26 -5.41 -0.96
N VAL A 19 30.00 -6.28 -1.64
CA VAL A 19 29.48 -7.12 -2.72
C VAL A 19 29.37 -8.55 -2.24
N TYR A 20 28.15 -9.11 -2.34
CA TYR A 20 27.87 -10.51 -2.04
C TYR A 20 27.74 -11.28 -3.34
N GLY A 21 28.56 -12.33 -3.52
CA GLY A 21 28.52 -13.21 -4.67
C GLY A 21 27.33 -14.18 -4.66
N PRO A 22 27.07 -14.88 -5.76
CA PRO A 22 25.98 -15.86 -5.82
C PRO A 22 26.12 -17.01 -4.81
N GLU A 23 27.31 -17.22 -4.24
CA GLU A 23 27.58 -18.18 -3.16
C GLU A 23 27.14 -17.67 -1.77
N ASP A 24 26.94 -16.36 -1.60
CA ASP A 24 26.61 -15.72 -0.32
C ASP A 24 25.11 -15.61 -0.06
N HIS A 25 24.26 -15.99 -1.03
CA HIS A 25 22.81 -15.89 -0.93
C HIS A 25 22.09 -16.99 -1.69
N SER A 26 20.78 -17.14 -1.45
CA SER A 26 19.95 -18.22 -2.02
C SER A 26 19.24 -17.86 -3.33
N ILE A 27 19.30 -16.63 -3.80
CA ILE A 27 18.55 -16.19 -4.98
C ILE A 27 19.04 -16.91 -6.22
N ARG A 28 18.10 -17.54 -6.94
CA ARG A 28 18.36 -18.16 -8.23
C ARG A 28 17.86 -17.27 -9.36
N LYS A 29 18.51 -17.37 -10.50
CA LYS A 29 18.21 -16.57 -11.68
C LYS A 29 16.79 -16.79 -12.21
N ASP A 30 16.25 -18.00 -12.05
CA ASP A 30 14.90 -18.36 -12.49
C ASP A 30 13.79 -17.82 -11.56
N GLU A 31 14.14 -17.35 -10.35
CA GLU A 31 13.22 -16.70 -9.43
C GLU A 31 13.01 -15.22 -9.75
N VAL A 32 13.94 -14.62 -10.52
CA VAL A 32 13.78 -13.24 -11.00
C VAL A 32 12.89 -13.25 -12.23
N ASP A 33 11.87 -12.39 -12.22
CA ASP A 33 10.92 -12.24 -13.31
C ASP A 33 11.59 -12.09 -14.69
N ASP A 34 11.11 -12.84 -15.68
CA ASP A 34 11.66 -12.87 -17.04
C ASP A 34 11.68 -11.51 -17.72
N ASP A 35 10.63 -10.71 -17.52
CA ASP A 35 10.54 -9.40 -18.17
C ASP A 35 11.44 -8.39 -17.45
N ALA A 36 11.58 -8.49 -16.11
CA ALA A 36 12.55 -7.68 -15.36
C ALA A 36 13.98 -7.98 -15.83
N ARG A 37 14.34 -9.27 -15.99
CA ARG A 37 15.64 -9.67 -16.56
C ARG A 37 15.87 -9.11 -17.96
N LYS A 38 14.86 -9.17 -18.84
CA LYS A 38 14.96 -8.61 -20.20
C LYS A 38 15.20 -7.10 -20.18
N VAL A 39 14.54 -6.36 -19.28
CA VAL A 39 14.74 -4.92 -19.14
C VAL A 39 16.15 -4.62 -18.67
N VAL A 40 16.63 -5.26 -17.59
CA VAL A 40 17.98 -5.07 -17.07
C VAL A 40 19.03 -5.38 -18.14
N TYR A 41 18.96 -6.56 -18.79
CA TYR A 41 19.92 -6.91 -19.84
C TYR A 41 19.93 -5.94 -21.02
N ARG A 42 18.78 -5.38 -21.39
CA ARG A 42 18.71 -4.42 -22.48
C ARG A 42 19.37 -3.10 -22.13
N LEU A 43 19.20 -2.62 -20.89
CA LEU A 43 19.88 -1.43 -20.36
C LEU A 43 21.39 -1.66 -20.31
N GLN A 44 21.84 -2.78 -19.73
CA GLN A 44 23.25 -3.15 -19.61
C GLN A 44 23.93 -3.29 -20.98
N ARG A 45 23.28 -3.90 -21.98
CA ARG A 45 23.78 -3.98 -23.36
C ARG A 45 23.89 -2.63 -24.06
N ALA A 46 23.09 -1.65 -23.63
CA ALA A 46 23.20 -0.28 -24.12
C ALA A 46 24.27 0.54 -23.41
N GLY A 47 25.00 -0.07 -22.47
CA GLY A 47 26.11 0.54 -21.73
C GLY A 47 25.70 1.22 -20.41
N PHE A 48 24.45 1.03 -19.97
CA PHE A 48 23.97 1.57 -18.72
C PHE A 48 24.11 0.54 -17.58
N LYS A 49 24.34 1.02 -16.37
CA LYS A 49 24.17 0.24 -15.15
C LYS A 49 22.68 0.02 -14.90
N ALA A 50 22.28 -1.20 -14.53
CA ALA A 50 20.90 -1.50 -14.22
C ALA A 50 20.80 -2.69 -13.25
N TYR A 51 19.95 -2.58 -12.24
CA TYR A 51 19.79 -3.54 -11.17
C TYR A 51 18.31 -3.72 -10.83
N VAL A 52 17.94 -4.92 -10.38
CA VAL A 52 16.71 -5.12 -9.61
C VAL A 52 16.94 -4.58 -8.21
N VAL A 53 15.95 -3.90 -7.61
CA VAL A 53 16.14 -3.18 -6.36
C VAL A 53 14.94 -3.30 -5.41
N GLY A 54 15.13 -2.91 -4.17
CA GLY A 54 14.04 -2.68 -3.23
C GLY A 54 13.37 -3.94 -2.71
N GLY A 55 12.05 -3.88 -2.61
CA GLY A 55 11.24 -4.96 -2.02
C GLY A 55 11.37 -6.30 -2.74
N GLY A 56 11.58 -6.30 -4.07
CA GLY A 56 11.78 -7.51 -4.86
C GLY A 56 13.02 -8.30 -4.42
N VAL A 57 14.16 -7.61 -4.23
CA VAL A 57 15.41 -8.25 -3.77
C VAL A 57 15.24 -8.81 -2.36
N ARG A 58 14.68 -8.01 -1.44
CA ARG A 58 14.38 -8.45 -0.08
C ARG A 58 13.51 -9.71 -0.07
N ASP A 59 12.41 -9.71 -0.82
CA ASP A 59 11.46 -10.83 -0.81
C ASP A 59 12.10 -12.09 -1.39
N LEU A 60 12.92 -12.00 -2.44
CA LEU A 60 13.72 -13.11 -2.96
C LEU A 60 14.70 -13.67 -1.90
N LEU A 61 15.42 -12.81 -1.19
CA LEU A 61 16.34 -13.22 -0.11
C LEU A 61 15.64 -13.94 1.04
N LEU A 62 14.36 -13.57 1.28
CA LEU A 62 13.50 -14.24 2.28
C LEU A 62 12.79 -15.49 1.74
N GLY A 63 13.10 -15.94 0.51
CA GLY A 63 12.46 -17.08 -0.13
C GLY A 63 10.96 -16.85 -0.46
N LYS A 64 10.54 -15.58 -0.55
CA LYS A 64 9.18 -15.19 -0.91
C LYS A 64 9.10 -14.88 -2.41
N GLN A 65 7.92 -15.07 -3.00
CA GLN A 65 7.64 -14.63 -4.36
C GLN A 65 7.35 -13.11 -4.36
N PRO A 66 8.19 -12.26 -5.00
CA PRO A 66 7.89 -10.84 -5.11
C PRO A 66 6.62 -10.59 -5.94
N LYS A 67 5.78 -9.62 -5.51
CA LYS A 67 4.65 -9.16 -6.31
C LYS A 67 5.12 -8.31 -7.49
N ASP A 68 6.09 -7.43 -7.24
CA ASP A 68 6.60 -6.46 -8.21
C ASP A 68 8.13 -6.45 -8.19
N PHE A 69 8.71 -6.12 -9.35
CA PHE A 69 10.15 -5.95 -9.53
C PHE A 69 10.44 -4.53 -9.98
N ASP A 70 11.09 -3.76 -9.12
CA ASP A 70 11.58 -2.42 -9.43
C ASP A 70 12.99 -2.48 -10.01
N ILE A 71 13.27 -1.63 -10.98
CA ILE A 71 14.57 -1.52 -11.62
C ILE A 71 15.11 -0.12 -11.41
N SER A 72 16.38 -0.02 -11.01
CA SER A 72 17.12 1.24 -10.97
C SER A 72 18.30 1.21 -11.92
N THR A 73 18.58 2.36 -12.58
CA THR A 73 19.61 2.50 -13.62
C THR A 73 20.20 3.90 -13.62
N ASP A 74 21.38 4.08 -14.20
CA ASP A 74 21.95 5.40 -14.51
C ASP A 74 21.40 6.02 -15.80
N ALA A 75 20.63 5.26 -16.61
CA ALA A 75 19.94 5.78 -17.75
C ALA A 75 18.87 6.82 -17.35
N THR A 76 18.86 7.97 -18.03
CA THR A 76 17.81 8.98 -17.85
C THR A 76 16.46 8.51 -18.37
N PRO A 77 15.33 9.08 -17.94
CA PRO A 77 14.01 8.70 -18.44
C PRO A 77 13.88 8.84 -19.98
N ARG A 78 14.60 9.77 -20.58
CA ARG A 78 14.62 9.95 -22.06
C ARG A 78 15.36 8.81 -22.75
N GLU A 79 16.49 8.36 -22.21
CA GLU A 79 17.26 7.24 -22.73
C GLU A 79 16.50 5.93 -22.56
N ILE A 80 15.87 5.70 -21.40
CA ILE A 80 14.99 4.54 -21.18
C ILE A 80 13.88 4.52 -22.24
N LYS A 81 13.21 5.67 -22.48
CA LYS A 81 12.16 5.76 -23.50
C LYS A 81 12.67 5.53 -24.92
N ALA A 82 13.90 5.92 -25.20
CA ALA A 82 14.53 5.66 -26.51
C ALA A 82 14.82 4.17 -26.73
N LEU A 83 15.21 3.45 -25.66
CA LEU A 83 15.46 2.01 -25.70
C LEU A 83 14.20 1.17 -25.78
N PHE A 84 13.11 1.57 -25.12
CA PHE A 84 11.88 0.77 -25.02
C PHE A 84 10.71 1.47 -25.73
N ARG A 85 10.24 0.89 -26.86
CA ARG A 85 9.10 1.43 -27.64
C ARG A 85 7.79 1.42 -26.83
N ASN A 86 7.62 0.43 -25.95
CA ASN A 86 6.48 0.21 -25.04
C ASN A 86 6.64 0.91 -23.71
N CYS A 87 7.34 2.07 -23.64
CA CYS A 87 7.61 2.82 -22.44
C CYS A 87 6.81 4.11 -22.36
N ARG A 88 6.30 4.45 -21.18
CA ARG A 88 5.72 5.76 -20.85
C ARG A 88 6.41 6.34 -19.63
N ILE A 89 6.66 7.66 -19.70
CA ILE A 89 7.19 8.39 -18.54
C ILE A 89 6.00 8.88 -17.71
N ILE A 90 5.97 8.53 -16.44
CA ILE A 90 4.92 8.87 -15.49
C ILE A 90 5.50 9.72 -14.36
N GLY A 91 4.65 10.55 -13.75
CA GLY A 91 5.02 11.43 -12.65
C GLY A 91 5.43 12.83 -13.09
N ARG A 92 4.99 13.82 -12.30
CA ARG A 92 5.36 15.24 -12.51
C ARG A 92 6.63 15.61 -11.74
N ARG A 93 6.67 15.22 -10.47
CA ARG A 93 7.76 15.50 -9.54
C ARG A 93 8.90 14.48 -9.71
N PHE A 94 8.55 13.21 -9.67
CA PHE A 94 9.47 12.10 -9.85
C PHE A 94 9.12 11.38 -11.15
N LYS A 95 10.03 11.47 -12.13
CA LYS A 95 9.83 10.82 -13.43
C LYS A 95 10.24 9.36 -13.34
N LEU A 96 9.26 8.47 -13.47
CA LEU A 96 9.44 7.03 -13.56
C LEU A 96 9.15 6.57 -14.99
N ALA A 97 9.88 5.61 -15.48
CA ALA A 97 9.62 4.97 -16.76
C ALA A 97 8.87 3.64 -16.52
N HIS A 98 7.64 3.54 -17.02
CA HIS A 98 6.88 2.30 -17.01
C HIS A 98 7.06 1.59 -18.32
N VAL A 99 7.67 0.40 -18.29
CA VAL A 99 7.83 -0.48 -19.45
C VAL A 99 6.70 -1.50 -19.43
N TYR A 100 5.85 -1.47 -20.46
CA TYR A 100 4.63 -2.30 -20.53
C TYR A 100 4.90 -3.62 -21.24
N PHE A 101 4.26 -4.68 -20.75
CA PHE A 101 4.32 -6.02 -21.31
C PHE A 101 2.92 -6.56 -21.61
N ALA A 102 2.84 -7.80 -22.11
CA ALA A 102 1.57 -8.47 -22.34
C ALA A 102 0.74 -8.58 -21.03
N HIS A 103 -0.58 -8.73 -21.19
CA HIS A 103 -1.52 -8.87 -20.08
C HIS A 103 -1.58 -7.68 -19.11
N GLY A 104 -1.21 -6.47 -19.57
CA GLY A 104 -1.28 -5.25 -18.76
C GLY A 104 -0.17 -5.09 -17.72
N LYS A 105 0.80 -5.99 -17.67
CA LYS A 105 1.95 -5.89 -16.78
C LYS A 105 2.81 -4.68 -17.13
N ALA A 106 3.24 -3.93 -16.11
CA ALA A 106 4.19 -2.84 -16.23
C ALA A 106 5.32 -3.00 -15.22
N LEU A 107 6.55 -2.73 -15.65
CA LEU A 107 7.72 -2.68 -14.77
C LEU A 107 8.13 -1.23 -14.58
N GLU A 108 8.40 -0.85 -13.32
CA GLU A 108 8.92 0.46 -12.99
C GLU A 108 10.44 0.50 -13.16
N VAL A 109 10.91 1.49 -13.91
CA VAL A 109 12.34 1.77 -14.10
C VAL A 109 12.62 3.18 -13.65
N SER A 110 13.44 3.32 -12.61
CA SER A 110 13.86 4.59 -12.04
C SER A 110 15.31 4.91 -12.38
N THR A 111 15.62 6.19 -12.61
CA THR A 111 17.00 6.65 -12.69
C THR A 111 17.56 6.82 -11.27
N PHE A 112 18.82 6.45 -11.03
CA PHE A 112 19.50 6.71 -9.75
C PHE A 112 19.40 8.18 -9.39
N ARG A 113 19.11 8.47 -8.14
CA ARG A 113 18.93 9.83 -7.65
C ARG A 113 19.97 10.16 -6.61
N ASP A 114 20.35 11.44 -6.57
CA ASP A 114 21.22 11.97 -5.55
C ASP A 114 20.45 12.49 -4.33
N VAL A 115 21.13 12.61 -3.21
CA VAL A 115 20.65 13.32 -2.03
C VAL A 115 20.68 14.81 -2.35
N VAL A 116 19.53 15.46 -2.35
CA VAL A 116 19.48 16.92 -2.51
C VAL A 116 19.73 17.54 -1.14
N ASP A 117 20.91 18.14 -0.94
CA ASP A 117 21.15 18.98 0.22
C ASP A 117 20.14 20.14 0.22
N THR A 118 19.39 20.28 1.31
CA THR A 118 18.47 21.39 1.56
C THR A 118 19.21 22.69 1.91
N ALA A 119 20.50 22.78 1.59
CA ALA A 119 21.27 24.02 1.74
C ALA A 119 20.67 25.15 0.87
N GLU A 120 20.60 26.34 1.44
CA GLU A 120 19.96 27.52 0.88
C GLU A 120 20.40 27.81 -0.57
N PRO A 121 19.51 28.41 -1.40
CA PRO A 121 19.85 28.72 -2.78
C PRO A 121 21.00 29.69 -2.82
N THR A 122 22.14 29.28 -3.38
CA THR A 122 23.17 30.22 -3.81
C THR A 122 22.58 31.13 -4.88
N GLU A 123 22.51 32.40 -4.60
CA GLU A 123 22.09 33.45 -5.54
C GLU A 123 22.97 33.37 -6.80
N GLY A 124 22.36 33.02 -7.93
CA GLY A 124 23.07 33.15 -9.22
C GLY A 124 22.59 32.25 -10.37
N ASP A 125 21.71 31.27 -10.16
CA ASP A 125 21.27 30.39 -11.25
C ASP A 125 19.79 30.55 -11.53
N GLU A 126 19.44 31.57 -12.33
CA GLU A 126 18.05 31.90 -12.72
C GLU A 126 17.40 30.88 -13.69
N SER A 127 18.14 29.87 -14.17
CA SER A 127 17.65 28.91 -15.18
C SER A 127 17.01 27.65 -14.61
N ALA A 128 17.07 27.42 -13.29
CA ALA A 128 16.50 26.27 -12.60
C ALA A 128 15.45 26.66 -11.55
N GLN A 129 14.47 27.48 -11.94
CA GLN A 129 13.49 28.03 -11.00
C GLN A 129 12.33 27.05 -10.77
N GLY A 130 12.32 26.41 -9.60
CA GLY A 130 11.16 25.75 -9.00
C GLY A 130 11.54 24.55 -8.15
N PRO A 131 10.75 24.23 -7.11
CA PRO A 131 10.92 23.02 -6.26
C PRO A 131 10.98 21.71 -7.06
N LEU A 132 10.39 21.70 -8.27
CA LEU A 132 10.31 20.55 -9.17
C LEU A 132 11.64 20.23 -9.90
N ALA A 133 12.55 21.20 -10.05
CA ALA A 133 13.84 20.98 -10.69
C ALA A 133 14.84 20.29 -9.75
N ARG A 134 14.74 20.54 -8.44
CA ARG A 134 15.61 19.99 -7.40
C ARG A 134 15.41 18.50 -7.16
N ASP A 135 14.22 17.96 -7.45
CA ASP A 135 13.88 16.56 -7.19
C ASP A 135 14.40 15.57 -8.26
N ASN A 136 14.99 16.03 -9.35
CA ASN A 136 15.52 15.21 -10.45
C ASN A 136 17.04 15.33 -10.60
N VAL A 137 17.76 15.44 -9.50
CA VAL A 137 19.22 15.32 -9.51
C VAL A 137 19.56 13.82 -9.63
N TYR A 138 20.25 13.48 -10.71
CA TYR A 138 20.68 12.11 -10.96
C TYR A 138 21.95 11.80 -10.20
N GLY A 139 22.03 10.61 -9.60
CA GLY A 139 23.11 10.17 -8.75
C GLY A 139 23.76 8.86 -9.21
N THR A 140 24.39 8.21 -8.26
CA THR A 140 25.00 6.90 -8.38
C THR A 140 24.18 5.85 -7.63
N GLU A 141 24.55 4.57 -7.75
CA GLU A 141 23.97 3.49 -6.94
C GLU A 141 24.09 3.78 -5.45
N ALA A 142 25.24 4.27 -5.01
CA ALA A 142 25.52 4.60 -3.62
C ALA A 142 24.57 5.69 -3.10
N THR A 143 24.41 6.78 -3.85
CA THR A 143 23.51 7.88 -3.44
C THR A 143 22.05 7.47 -3.52
N ASP A 144 21.65 6.61 -4.48
CA ASP A 144 20.29 6.07 -4.55
C ASP A 144 20.01 5.11 -3.39
N ALA A 145 20.99 4.31 -2.94
CA ALA A 145 20.85 3.44 -1.77
C ALA A 145 20.61 4.25 -0.49
N VAL A 146 21.43 5.26 -0.23
CA VAL A 146 21.40 6.06 1.01
C VAL A 146 20.09 6.83 1.16
N ARG A 147 19.46 7.26 0.07
CA ARG A 147 18.19 8.00 0.13
C ARG A 147 16.96 7.12 0.33
N ARG A 148 17.07 5.78 0.21
CA ARG A 148 15.96 4.85 0.47
C ARG A 148 15.53 4.92 1.94
N ASP A 149 14.43 4.26 2.26
CA ASP A 149 13.81 4.34 3.59
C ASP A 149 14.48 3.44 4.63
N ILE A 150 14.61 2.15 4.31
CA ILE A 150 15.11 1.11 5.23
C ILE A 150 16.21 0.28 4.57
N THR A 151 17.13 -0.19 5.38
CA THR A 151 18.33 -0.94 4.92
C THR A 151 17.99 -2.15 4.09
N ILE A 152 17.00 -2.95 4.51
CA ILE A 152 16.57 -4.17 3.82
C ILE A 152 15.92 -3.92 2.45
N ASN A 153 15.57 -2.67 2.13
CA ASN A 153 15.12 -2.23 0.80
C ASN A 153 16.20 -1.47 0.03
N GLY A 154 17.40 -1.34 0.60
CA GLY A 154 18.54 -0.63 0.00
C GLY A 154 19.47 -1.52 -0.83
N LEU A 155 19.08 -2.74 -1.14
CA LEU A 155 19.87 -3.74 -1.85
C LEU A 155 19.66 -3.66 -3.37
N PHE A 156 20.73 -3.92 -4.13
CA PHE A 156 20.75 -3.92 -5.60
C PHE A 156 21.22 -5.30 -6.09
N LEU A 157 20.41 -5.98 -6.89
CA LEU A 157 20.76 -7.25 -7.49
C LEU A 157 21.15 -7.05 -8.96
N ASP A 158 22.38 -7.37 -9.31
CA ASP A 158 22.83 -7.52 -10.69
C ASP A 158 22.39 -8.91 -11.22
N VAL A 159 21.44 -8.93 -12.11
CA VAL A 159 20.91 -10.20 -12.67
C VAL A 159 21.84 -10.86 -13.68
N SER A 160 22.93 -10.18 -14.11
CA SER A 160 23.94 -10.74 -15.01
C SER A 160 24.95 -11.57 -14.27
N THR A 161 25.49 -11.05 -13.18
CA THR A 161 26.48 -11.71 -12.31
C THR A 161 25.84 -12.44 -11.16
N MET A 162 24.60 -12.12 -10.82
CA MET A 162 23.89 -12.53 -9.60
C MET A 162 24.57 -12.02 -8.33
N GLU A 163 25.24 -10.88 -8.41
CA GLU A 163 25.84 -10.21 -7.26
C GLU A 163 24.83 -9.25 -6.61
N ILE A 164 24.91 -9.14 -5.27
CA ILE A 164 24.15 -8.15 -4.51
C ILE A 164 25.10 -7.05 -4.05
N LEU A 165 24.78 -5.82 -4.41
CA LEU A 165 25.49 -4.63 -3.95
C LEU A 165 24.77 -4.07 -2.74
N ASP A 166 25.46 -3.98 -1.61
CA ASP A 166 24.95 -3.45 -0.35
C ASP A 166 25.80 -2.26 0.11
N TYR A 167 25.19 -1.08 0.12
CA TYR A 167 25.79 0.19 0.56
C TYR A 167 25.35 0.60 1.96
N VAL A 168 24.40 -0.14 2.58
CA VAL A 168 23.66 0.32 3.77
C VAL A 168 23.54 -0.72 4.87
N GLY A 169 24.16 -1.90 4.71
CA GLY A 169 24.10 -3.00 5.68
C GLY A 169 22.80 -3.78 5.68
N GLY A 170 22.07 -3.77 4.54
CA GLY A 170 20.77 -4.44 4.41
C GLY A 170 20.86 -5.96 4.49
N MET A 171 21.94 -6.58 4.01
CA MET A 171 22.14 -8.04 4.10
C MET A 171 22.30 -8.50 5.56
N ASP A 172 23.04 -7.74 6.36
CA ASP A 172 23.21 -8.05 7.79
C ASP A 172 21.90 -7.89 8.56
N ASP A 173 21.17 -6.81 8.32
CA ASP A 173 19.85 -6.56 8.92
C ASP A 173 18.83 -7.66 8.52
N LEU A 174 18.83 -8.12 7.27
CA LEU A 174 18.00 -9.25 6.83
C LEU A 174 18.34 -10.54 7.58
N LYS A 175 19.62 -10.85 7.69
CA LYS A 175 20.12 -12.04 8.40
C LYS A 175 19.71 -12.05 9.87
N HIS A 176 19.70 -10.88 10.52
CA HIS A 176 19.36 -10.74 11.94
C HIS A 176 17.88 -10.45 12.20
N GLY A 177 17.05 -10.34 11.17
CA GLY A 177 15.62 -10.01 11.31
C GLY A 177 15.39 -8.62 11.89
N VAL A 178 16.07 -7.59 11.36
CA VAL A 178 16.02 -6.21 11.85
C VAL A 178 15.48 -5.28 10.77
N VAL A 179 14.58 -4.38 11.15
CA VAL A 179 14.17 -3.22 10.35
C VAL A 179 14.87 -1.99 10.89
N ARG A 180 15.68 -1.35 10.05
CA ARG A 180 16.46 -0.16 10.37
C ARG A 180 16.25 0.89 9.27
N VAL A 181 16.04 2.15 9.68
CA VAL A 181 16.04 3.30 8.74
C VAL A 181 17.47 3.57 8.29
N ILE A 182 17.64 3.99 7.04
CA ILE A 182 18.95 4.37 6.52
C ILE A 182 19.27 5.79 6.99
N GLY A 183 20.40 5.94 7.69
CA GLY A 183 20.82 7.20 8.30
C GLY A 183 20.30 7.39 9.73
N ASP A 184 20.35 8.63 10.22
CA ASP A 184 19.88 8.97 11.55
C ASP A 184 18.36 8.96 11.62
N PRO A 185 17.72 8.13 12.50
CA PRO A 185 16.26 8.03 12.57
C PRO A 185 15.56 9.35 12.86
N ASP A 186 16.12 10.19 13.77
CA ASP A 186 15.49 11.45 14.15
C ASP A 186 15.46 12.45 13.00
N VAL A 187 16.52 12.48 12.21
CA VAL A 187 16.60 13.30 11.01
C VAL A 187 15.64 12.78 9.96
N ARG A 188 15.67 11.48 9.69
CA ARG A 188 14.93 10.85 8.61
C ARG A 188 13.42 10.85 8.84
N PHE A 189 12.96 10.73 10.10
CA PHE A 189 11.53 10.81 10.43
C PHE A 189 11.01 12.25 10.40
N LYS A 190 11.83 13.25 10.73
CA LYS A 190 11.47 14.66 10.57
C LYS A 190 11.42 15.10 9.10
N GLU A 191 12.33 14.58 8.25
CA GLU A 191 12.27 14.81 6.80
C GLU A 191 11.03 14.23 6.14
N ASP A 192 10.64 13.01 6.53
CA ASP A 192 9.48 12.30 5.98
C ASP A 192 8.84 11.39 7.04
N PRO A 193 7.89 11.91 7.83
CA PRO A 193 7.29 11.16 8.93
C PRO A 193 6.56 9.89 8.50
N VAL A 194 6.12 9.79 7.23
CA VAL A 194 5.48 8.58 6.70
C VAL A 194 6.40 7.35 6.76
N ARG A 195 7.72 7.55 6.85
CA ARG A 195 8.68 6.47 7.08
C ARG A 195 8.42 5.70 8.38
N MET A 196 7.90 6.34 9.42
CA MET A 196 7.55 5.66 10.68
C MET A 196 6.50 4.56 10.44
N ILE A 197 5.45 4.84 9.67
CA ILE A 197 4.43 3.84 9.28
C ILE A 197 5.08 2.72 8.47
N ARG A 198 5.99 3.05 7.56
CA ARG A 198 6.67 2.06 6.72
C ARG A 198 7.59 1.14 7.53
N VAL A 199 8.32 1.67 8.52
CA VAL A 199 9.14 0.86 9.44
C VAL A 199 8.25 -0.12 10.20
N VAL A 200 7.14 0.33 10.77
CA VAL A 200 6.17 -0.52 11.49
C VAL A 200 5.63 -1.62 10.57
N ARG A 201 5.18 -1.25 9.36
CA ARG A 201 4.68 -2.23 8.37
C ARG A 201 5.71 -3.28 8.01
N HIS A 202 6.95 -2.88 7.71
CA HIS A 202 7.99 -3.83 7.34
C HIS A 202 8.41 -4.73 8.48
N SER A 203 8.36 -4.25 9.72
CA SER A 203 8.52 -5.04 10.93
C SER A 203 7.43 -6.13 11.01
N ALA A 204 6.16 -5.74 10.99
CA ALA A 204 5.03 -6.67 11.04
C ALA A 204 5.05 -7.69 9.91
N ARG A 205 5.16 -7.22 8.65
CA ARG A 205 5.10 -8.07 7.44
C ARG A 205 6.18 -9.14 7.36
N ASN A 206 7.36 -8.87 7.91
CA ASN A 206 8.47 -9.80 7.87
C ASN A 206 8.70 -10.54 9.20
N GLY A 207 7.97 -10.19 10.27
CA GLY A 207 8.21 -10.71 11.60
C GLY A 207 9.57 -10.24 12.17
N PHE A 208 10.06 -9.07 11.75
CA PHE A 208 11.34 -8.51 12.13
C PHE A 208 11.18 -7.53 13.29
N ARG A 209 12.18 -7.44 14.15
CA ARG A 209 12.23 -6.42 15.20
C ARG A 209 12.63 -5.07 14.62
N ILE A 210 12.05 -4.00 15.13
CA ILE A 210 12.51 -2.65 14.84
C ILE A 210 13.83 -2.41 15.61
N ASN A 211 14.81 -1.83 14.94
CA ASN A 211 16.08 -1.44 15.57
C ASN A 211 15.81 -0.49 16.76
N PRO A 212 16.42 -0.70 17.97
CA PRO A 212 16.11 0.12 19.13
C PRO A 212 16.19 1.63 18.94
N PRO A 213 17.24 2.22 18.32
CA PRO A 213 17.24 3.64 18.00
C PRO A 213 16.09 4.10 17.10
N CYS A 214 15.65 3.29 16.14
CA CYS A 214 14.48 3.60 15.32
C CYS A 214 13.19 3.56 16.16
N TRP A 215 13.03 2.57 17.04
CA TRP A 215 11.89 2.47 17.94
C TRP A 215 11.79 3.69 18.84
N GLU A 216 12.87 4.03 19.53
CA GLU A 216 12.95 5.20 20.43
C GLU A 216 12.61 6.49 19.69
N SER A 217 13.17 6.66 18.49
CA SER A 217 12.90 7.83 17.65
C SER A 217 11.43 7.89 17.18
N ILE A 218 10.80 6.75 16.84
CA ILE A 218 9.36 6.73 16.49
C ILE A 218 8.53 7.19 17.69
N VAL A 219 8.77 6.63 18.89
CA VAL A 219 8.04 7.00 20.12
C VAL A 219 8.19 8.48 20.43
N GLN A 220 9.41 9.03 20.31
CA GLN A 220 9.69 10.44 20.59
C GLN A 220 9.12 11.40 19.54
N ASN A 221 9.00 10.97 18.30
CA ASN A 221 8.57 11.82 17.17
C ASN A 221 7.19 11.42 16.61
N ALA A 222 6.38 10.62 17.33
CA ALA A 222 5.09 10.14 16.82
C ALA A 222 4.16 11.27 16.37
N GLU A 223 4.11 12.39 17.10
CA GLU A 223 3.31 13.58 16.77
C GLU A 223 3.68 14.19 15.41
N VAL A 224 4.94 14.07 14.98
CA VAL A 224 5.41 14.66 13.71
C VAL A 224 4.66 14.08 12.51
N ILE A 225 4.02 12.90 12.63
CA ILE A 225 3.19 12.31 11.57
C ILE A 225 2.06 13.23 11.13
N THR A 226 1.56 14.10 12.01
CA THR A 226 0.50 15.06 11.72
C THR A 226 0.93 16.14 10.72
N GLN A 227 2.22 16.37 10.55
CA GLN A 227 2.80 17.33 9.61
C GLN A 227 2.89 16.75 8.18
N SER A 228 2.71 15.44 8.03
CA SER A 228 2.72 14.80 6.72
C SER A 228 1.47 15.11 5.89
N SER A 229 1.61 15.02 4.58
CA SER A 229 0.44 15.02 3.69
C SER A 229 -0.49 13.86 4.06
N GLN A 230 -1.72 14.19 4.45
CA GLN A 230 -2.72 13.19 4.86
C GLN A 230 -3.06 12.21 3.73
N VAL A 231 -2.95 12.65 2.47
CA VAL A 231 -3.10 11.77 1.30
C VAL A 231 -2.05 10.67 1.31
N ARG A 232 -0.78 11.01 1.63
CA ARG A 232 0.32 10.03 1.72
C ARG A 232 0.12 9.08 2.90
N VAL A 233 -0.30 9.62 4.05
CA VAL A 233 -0.63 8.80 5.24
C VAL A 233 -1.73 7.80 4.89
N PHE A 234 -2.81 8.25 4.25
CA PHE A 234 -3.91 7.40 3.84
C PHE A 234 -3.49 6.35 2.80
N ASP A 235 -2.62 6.73 1.84
CA ASP A 235 -2.07 5.79 0.86
C ASP A 235 -1.24 4.68 1.51
N GLU A 236 -0.53 4.98 2.61
CA GLU A 236 0.16 3.95 3.37
C GLU A 236 -0.83 3.06 4.15
N ILE A 237 -1.79 3.63 4.88
CA ILE A 237 -2.81 2.84 5.60
C ILE A 237 -3.57 1.88 4.67
N LYS A 238 -3.89 2.32 3.46
CA LYS A 238 -4.56 1.44 2.47
C LYS A 238 -3.76 0.17 2.14
N LYS A 239 -2.44 0.27 2.11
CA LYS A 239 -1.57 -0.90 1.85
C LYS A 239 -1.57 -1.89 3.01
N ASP A 240 -1.89 -1.43 4.22
CA ASP A 240 -1.90 -2.26 5.41
C ASP A 240 -3.08 -3.23 5.43
N PHE A 241 -4.24 -2.85 4.89
CA PHE A 241 -5.43 -3.71 4.85
C PHE A 241 -5.23 -5.03 4.10
N SER A 242 -4.41 -5.06 3.06
CA SER A 242 -4.11 -6.25 2.26
C SER A 242 -2.73 -6.84 2.57
N SER A 243 -2.14 -6.49 3.71
CA SER A 243 -0.80 -6.93 4.08
C SER A 243 -0.74 -8.36 4.64
N GLY A 244 -1.87 -8.88 5.16
CA GLY A 244 -1.95 -10.13 5.91
C GLY A 244 -1.33 -10.05 7.31
N CYS A 245 -1.16 -8.83 7.84
CA CYS A 245 -0.62 -8.58 9.18
C CYS A 245 -1.13 -7.26 9.76
N PHE A 246 -2.34 -6.84 9.38
CA PHE A 246 -2.89 -5.54 9.76
C PHE A 246 -3.12 -5.43 11.27
N LEU A 247 -3.54 -6.51 11.94
CA LEU A 247 -3.63 -6.54 13.40
C LEU A 247 -2.27 -6.25 14.06
N THR A 248 -1.21 -6.91 13.59
CA THR A 248 0.16 -6.68 14.10
C THR A 248 0.62 -5.25 13.83
N ILE A 249 0.30 -4.69 12.66
CA ILE A 249 0.60 -3.29 12.33
C ILE A 249 -0.09 -2.35 13.30
N LEU A 250 -1.40 -2.51 13.54
CA LEU A 250 -2.15 -1.66 14.47
C LEU A 250 -1.63 -1.77 15.91
N SER A 251 -1.26 -2.98 16.36
CA SER A 251 -0.65 -3.19 17.68
C SER A 251 0.66 -2.41 17.81
N LEU A 252 1.56 -2.53 16.82
CA LEU A 252 2.82 -1.78 16.83
C LEU A 252 2.62 -0.26 16.68
N LEU A 253 1.62 0.19 15.93
CA LEU A 253 1.25 1.62 15.89
C LEU A 253 0.76 2.11 17.25
N GLY A 254 0.03 1.26 18.00
CA GLY A 254 -0.38 1.55 19.38
C GLY A 254 0.80 1.61 20.34
N GLU A 255 1.68 0.61 20.30
CA GLU A 255 2.88 0.54 21.17
C GLU A 255 3.86 1.69 20.93
N THR A 256 3.94 2.20 19.70
CA THR A 256 4.79 3.34 19.33
C THR A 256 4.13 4.70 19.53
N GLY A 257 2.87 4.76 19.95
CA GLY A 257 2.09 6.00 20.10
C GLY A 257 1.61 6.61 18.78
N LEU A 258 1.97 6.04 17.63
CA LEU A 258 1.52 6.56 16.31
C LEU A 258 0.00 6.48 16.13
N LEU A 259 -0.65 5.47 16.72
CA LEU A 259 -2.09 5.26 16.59
C LEU A 259 -2.89 6.43 17.18
N GLU A 260 -2.39 7.09 18.24
CA GLU A 260 -3.02 8.25 18.85
C GLU A 260 -3.16 9.44 17.90
N PHE A 261 -2.25 9.55 16.95
CA PHE A 261 -2.25 10.63 15.93
C PHE A 261 -2.92 10.20 14.62
N LEU A 262 -2.91 8.90 14.31
CA LEU A 262 -3.50 8.38 13.08
C LEU A 262 -5.01 8.12 13.22
N LEU A 263 -5.41 7.45 14.29
CA LEU A 263 -6.78 6.98 14.52
C LEU A 263 -7.18 7.14 16.01
N PRO A 264 -7.11 8.37 16.58
CA PRO A 264 -7.46 8.61 18.00
C PRO A 264 -8.86 8.13 18.33
N GLU A 265 -9.81 8.22 17.38
CA GLU A 265 -11.20 7.80 17.59
C GLU A 265 -11.36 6.32 17.92
N LEU A 266 -10.40 5.48 17.52
CA LEU A 266 -10.39 4.07 17.90
C LEU A 266 -10.06 3.89 19.39
N LEU A 267 -9.25 4.78 19.95
CA LEU A 267 -8.74 4.68 21.31
C LEU A 267 -9.66 5.33 22.34
N GLU A 268 -10.46 6.31 21.94
CA GLU A 268 -11.27 7.14 22.85
C GLU A 268 -12.25 6.36 23.75
N ASN A 269 -12.76 5.23 23.28
CA ASN A 269 -13.79 4.47 24.00
C ASN A 269 -13.38 3.05 24.37
N ASN A 270 -12.15 2.62 24.05
CA ASN A 270 -11.80 1.22 24.21
C ASN A 270 -10.30 0.99 24.42
N SER A 271 -9.87 1.01 25.66
CA SER A 271 -8.48 0.71 26.06
C SER A 271 -8.05 -0.75 25.79
N ARG A 272 -9.00 -1.64 25.46
CA ARG A 272 -8.76 -3.06 25.18
C ARG A 272 -9.03 -3.45 23.74
N LEU A 273 -9.23 -2.47 22.86
CA LEU A 273 -9.60 -2.74 21.46
C LEU A 273 -8.64 -3.70 20.77
N LEU A 274 -7.35 -3.55 21.00
CA LEU A 274 -6.29 -4.40 20.43
C LEU A 274 -5.92 -5.60 21.33
N SER A 275 -6.70 -5.90 22.39
CA SER A 275 -6.47 -7.13 23.15
C SER A 275 -6.90 -8.35 22.33
N ALA A 276 -6.22 -9.48 22.52
CA ALA A 276 -6.51 -10.74 21.81
C ALA A 276 -7.95 -11.26 22.02
N GLU A 277 -8.62 -10.81 23.08
CA GLU A 277 -9.99 -11.21 23.40
C GLU A 277 -11.05 -10.30 22.80
N SER A 278 -10.65 -9.22 22.10
CA SER A 278 -11.60 -8.29 21.51
C SER A 278 -12.13 -8.80 20.17
N ASP A 279 -13.40 -8.50 19.88
CA ASP A 279 -13.96 -8.82 18.57
C ASP A 279 -13.32 -8.06 17.43
N PHE A 280 -12.78 -6.87 17.70
CA PHE A 280 -12.00 -6.11 16.73
C PHE A 280 -10.76 -6.88 16.31
N SER A 281 -9.95 -7.34 17.29
CA SER A 281 -8.80 -8.19 16.99
C SER A 281 -9.21 -9.45 16.24
N GLY A 282 -10.28 -10.12 16.65
CA GLY A 282 -10.80 -11.29 15.94
C GLY A 282 -11.29 -11.00 14.52
N CYS A 283 -11.84 -9.81 14.24
CA CYS A 283 -12.17 -9.39 12.88
C CYS A 283 -10.90 -9.18 12.04
N LEU A 284 -9.89 -8.54 12.62
CA LEU A 284 -8.62 -8.26 11.93
C LEU A 284 -7.82 -9.53 11.67
N GLU A 285 -7.79 -10.48 12.60
CA GLU A 285 -7.17 -11.80 12.39
C GLU A 285 -7.79 -12.52 11.18
N ARG A 286 -9.12 -12.57 11.11
CA ARG A 286 -9.81 -13.18 9.96
C ARG A 286 -9.55 -12.41 8.65
N LEU A 287 -9.43 -11.07 8.71
CA LEU A 287 -9.08 -10.26 7.56
C LEU A 287 -7.65 -10.58 7.06
N ASP A 288 -6.71 -10.70 8.00
CA ASP A 288 -5.33 -11.06 7.72
C ASP A 288 -5.23 -12.48 7.14
N ASP A 289 -5.99 -13.43 7.66
CA ASP A 289 -6.08 -14.80 7.13
C ASP A 289 -6.57 -14.83 5.67
N LEU A 290 -7.61 -14.07 5.33
CA LEU A 290 -8.10 -13.95 3.96
C LEU A 290 -7.04 -13.34 3.04
N ALA A 291 -6.36 -12.27 3.48
CA ALA A 291 -5.28 -11.65 2.71
C ALA A 291 -4.11 -12.63 2.48
N MET A 292 -3.75 -13.45 3.48
CA MET A 292 -2.72 -14.49 3.34
C MET A 292 -3.13 -15.62 2.39
N GLN A 293 -4.42 -15.91 2.27
CA GLN A 293 -4.96 -16.87 1.29
C GLN A 293 -4.99 -16.31 -0.14
N GLY A 294 -4.63 -15.04 -0.32
CA GLY A 294 -4.54 -14.39 -1.62
C GLY A 294 -5.80 -13.63 -2.04
N GLU A 295 -6.77 -13.45 -1.13
CA GLU A 295 -7.92 -12.60 -1.38
C GLU A 295 -7.50 -11.13 -1.49
N ASP A 296 -8.07 -10.41 -2.46
CA ASP A 296 -7.83 -8.98 -2.64
C ASP A 296 -8.73 -8.18 -1.68
N ILE A 297 -8.16 -7.80 -0.55
CA ILE A 297 -8.88 -7.03 0.47
C ILE A 297 -9.00 -5.57 0.05
N SER A 298 -10.22 -5.17 -0.29
CA SER A 298 -10.52 -3.79 -0.65
C SER A 298 -10.37 -2.84 0.55
N PRO A 299 -9.78 -1.64 0.37
CA PRO A 299 -9.71 -0.62 1.43
C PRO A 299 -11.08 -0.27 2.02
N THR A 300 -12.16 -0.41 1.26
CA THR A 300 -13.54 -0.20 1.74
C THR A 300 -13.86 -1.14 2.90
N VAL A 301 -13.46 -2.43 2.83
CA VAL A 301 -13.70 -3.42 3.90
C VAL A 301 -12.94 -3.02 5.16
N GLY A 302 -11.63 -2.75 5.06
CA GLY A 302 -10.80 -2.36 6.21
C GLY A 302 -11.32 -1.09 6.90
N LEU A 303 -11.64 -0.06 6.13
CA LEU A 303 -12.23 1.18 6.67
C LEU A 303 -13.62 0.96 7.27
N THR A 304 -14.40 0.03 6.71
CA THR A 304 -15.73 -0.31 7.27
C THR A 304 -15.58 -1.00 8.62
N ILE A 305 -14.61 -1.92 8.78
CA ILE A 305 -14.32 -2.55 10.08
C ILE A 305 -13.91 -1.48 11.10
N ILE A 306 -12.98 -0.59 10.74
CA ILE A 306 -12.58 0.53 11.62
C ILE A 306 -13.80 1.36 12.01
N ALA A 307 -14.66 1.73 11.05
CA ALA A 307 -15.88 2.50 11.31
C ALA A 307 -16.83 1.79 12.27
N MET A 308 -17.02 0.48 12.14
CA MET A 308 -17.88 -0.31 13.02
C MET A 308 -17.42 -0.28 14.47
N PHE A 309 -16.11 -0.35 14.71
CA PHE A 309 -15.56 -0.37 16.06
C PHE A 309 -15.33 1.02 16.65
N MET A 310 -15.33 2.08 15.86
CA MET A 310 -15.44 3.46 16.37
C MET A 310 -16.78 3.73 17.07
N ALA A 311 -17.80 2.92 16.78
CA ALA A 311 -19.10 3.00 17.45
C ALA A 311 -19.07 2.58 18.92
N GLY A 312 -18.00 1.91 19.36
CA GLY A 312 -17.80 1.41 20.72
C GLY A 312 -18.25 -0.05 20.91
N ASP A 313 -17.68 -0.71 21.92
CA ASP A 313 -17.90 -2.14 22.25
C ASP A 313 -19.35 -2.50 22.65
N SER A 314 -20.15 -1.52 23.04
CA SER A 314 -21.48 -1.76 23.60
C SER A 314 -22.60 -1.80 22.58
N ILE A 315 -22.34 -1.36 21.34
CA ILE A 315 -23.32 -1.44 20.27
C ILE A 315 -22.90 -2.60 19.36
N TRP A 316 -23.10 -3.82 19.86
CA TRP A 316 -22.88 -4.99 19.04
C TRP A 316 -23.64 -4.87 17.74
N LEU A 317 -22.96 -5.17 16.70
CA LEU A 317 -23.28 -5.22 15.28
C LEU A 317 -24.75 -5.57 14.90
N ARG A 318 -25.50 -6.11 15.83
CA ARG A 318 -26.92 -6.37 15.66
C ARG A 318 -27.76 -5.07 15.71
N ASP A 319 -27.34 -4.12 16.54
CA ASP A 319 -28.06 -2.86 16.78
C ASP A 319 -27.48 -1.71 15.95
N LEU A 320 -26.25 -1.88 15.41
CA LEU A 320 -25.60 -0.85 14.59
C LEU A 320 -26.42 -0.47 13.36
N ALA A 321 -27.14 -1.42 12.77
CA ALA A 321 -28.02 -1.21 11.64
C ALA A 321 -29.23 -0.34 11.98
N GLU A 322 -29.73 -0.47 13.21
CA GLU A 322 -30.90 0.26 13.70
C GLU A 322 -30.48 1.59 14.31
N THR A 323 -29.26 1.68 14.86
CA THR A 323 -28.75 2.84 15.60
C THR A 323 -27.92 3.82 14.79
N LEU A 324 -27.30 3.40 13.66
CA LEU A 324 -26.50 4.31 12.80
C LEU A 324 -27.25 5.63 12.43
N PRO A 325 -28.55 5.62 12.09
CA PRO A 325 -29.30 6.86 11.83
C PRO A 325 -29.56 7.70 13.09
N GLU A 326 -29.49 7.11 14.26
CA GLU A 326 -29.85 7.73 15.55
C GLU A 326 -28.62 8.03 16.44
N ALA A 327 -27.39 7.75 15.96
CA ALA A 327 -26.14 8.00 16.69
C ALA A 327 -25.36 9.19 16.07
N PRO A 328 -25.76 10.45 16.35
CA PRO A 328 -25.11 11.64 15.79
C PRO A 328 -23.63 11.71 16.15
N ASP A 329 -23.24 11.31 17.35
CA ASP A 329 -21.85 11.33 17.82
C ASP A 329 -20.96 10.38 17.00
N LEU A 330 -21.48 9.20 16.60
CA LEU A 330 -20.76 8.27 15.74
C LEU A 330 -20.53 8.84 14.35
N VAL A 331 -21.55 9.46 13.77
CA VAL A 331 -21.46 10.11 12.45
C VAL A 331 -20.43 11.23 12.48
N GLU A 332 -20.39 12.01 13.57
CA GLU A 332 -19.42 13.09 13.74
C GLU A 332 -17.99 12.52 13.86
N ARG A 333 -17.77 11.49 14.66
CA ARG A 333 -16.47 10.80 14.82
C ARG A 333 -15.97 10.18 13.51
N LEU A 334 -16.83 9.50 12.76
CA LEU A 334 -16.51 8.96 11.44
C LEU A 334 -16.14 10.07 10.45
N ASN A 335 -16.88 11.18 10.46
CA ASN A 335 -16.58 12.32 9.62
C ASN A 335 -15.26 13.00 10.00
N ALA A 336 -14.93 13.10 11.28
CA ALA A 336 -13.65 13.63 11.76
C ALA A 336 -12.49 12.75 11.28
N CYS A 337 -12.56 11.43 11.48
CA CYS A 337 -11.60 10.46 11.01
C CYS A 337 -11.42 10.53 9.48
N PHE A 338 -12.50 10.46 8.73
CA PHE A 338 -12.45 10.47 7.27
C PHE A 338 -11.93 11.79 6.70
N THR A 339 -12.18 12.91 7.38
CA THR A 339 -11.66 14.23 7.00
C THR A 339 -10.17 14.31 7.29
N ARG A 340 -9.71 13.87 8.45
CA ARG A 340 -8.29 13.83 8.81
C ARG A 340 -7.50 12.95 7.87
N LEU A 341 -7.97 11.73 7.58
CA LEU A 341 -7.34 10.80 6.65
C LEU A 341 -7.56 11.17 5.17
N THR A 342 -8.27 12.27 4.89
CA THR A 342 -8.60 12.69 3.52
C THR A 342 -9.23 11.59 2.66
N VAL A 343 -10.05 10.72 3.28
CA VAL A 343 -10.75 9.65 2.57
C VAL A 343 -11.62 10.24 1.46
N PRO A 344 -11.47 9.83 0.19
CA PRO A 344 -12.22 10.38 -0.92
C PRO A 344 -13.74 10.22 -0.73
N ARG A 345 -14.53 11.19 -1.19
CA ARG A 345 -16.00 11.16 -1.06
C ARG A 345 -16.60 9.85 -1.59
N LYS A 346 -16.14 9.39 -2.75
CA LYS A 346 -16.61 8.14 -3.36
C LYS A 346 -16.40 6.94 -2.44
N GLU A 347 -15.28 6.90 -1.72
CA GLU A 347 -14.95 5.83 -0.78
C GLU A 347 -15.85 5.89 0.47
N ARG A 348 -16.09 7.09 1.00
CA ARG A 348 -17.04 7.29 2.13
C ARG A 348 -18.45 6.81 1.77
N GLU A 349 -18.92 7.12 0.56
CA GLU A 349 -20.22 6.66 0.04
C GLU A 349 -20.28 5.12 -0.05
N LYS A 350 -19.19 4.47 -0.48
CA LYS A 350 -19.11 3.00 -0.50
C LYS A 350 -19.15 2.39 0.90
N ILE A 351 -18.42 2.97 1.87
CA ILE A 351 -18.42 2.52 3.26
C ILE A 351 -19.85 2.58 3.83
N GLN A 352 -20.56 3.70 3.64
CA GLN A 352 -21.93 3.87 4.10
C GLN A 352 -22.88 2.85 3.45
N MET A 353 -22.73 2.61 2.14
CA MET A 353 -23.50 1.61 1.42
C MET A 353 -23.20 0.21 1.92
N LEU A 354 -21.93 -0.13 2.14
CA LEU A 354 -21.50 -1.44 2.63
C LEU A 354 -22.05 -1.71 4.04
N LEU A 355 -21.96 -0.75 4.94
CA LEU A 355 -22.57 -0.82 6.27
C LEU A 355 -24.07 -1.08 6.19
N SER A 356 -24.79 -0.35 5.32
CA SER A 356 -26.23 -0.50 5.13
C SER A 356 -26.59 -1.87 4.56
N LEU A 357 -25.81 -2.38 3.61
CA LEU A 357 -26.00 -3.72 3.03
C LEU A 357 -25.75 -4.81 4.07
N TRP A 358 -24.65 -4.71 4.80
CA TRP A 358 -24.28 -5.65 5.85
C TRP A 358 -25.35 -5.71 6.95
N ALA A 359 -25.81 -4.57 7.41
CA ALA A 359 -26.87 -4.44 8.39
C ALA A 359 -28.19 -5.07 7.90
N ARG A 360 -28.59 -4.79 6.66
CA ARG A 360 -29.79 -5.38 6.03
C ARG A 360 -29.70 -6.90 5.94
N VAL A 361 -28.55 -7.45 5.57
CA VAL A 361 -28.36 -8.90 5.51
C VAL A 361 -28.59 -9.50 6.90
N ARG A 362 -27.98 -8.93 7.94
CA ARG A 362 -28.06 -9.47 9.31
C ARG A 362 -29.43 -9.31 9.95
N SER A 363 -30.13 -8.22 9.72
CA SER A 363 -31.47 -7.97 10.27
C SER A 363 -32.60 -8.73 9.55
N THR A 364 -32.37 -9.19 8.31
CA THR A 364 -33.41 -9.92 7.54
C THR A 364 -33.53 -11.36 8.02
N PRO A 365 -34.71 -11.81 8.48
CA PRO A 365 -34.90 -13.20 8.86
C PRO A 365 -34.57 -14.18 7.72
N VAL A 366 -33.88 -15.29 8.02
CA VAL A 366 -33.45 -16.29 7.00
C VAL A 366 -34.58 -16.77 6.11
N ARG A 367 -35.76 -16.95 6.68
CA ARG A 367 -36.94 -17.41 5.93
C ARG A 367 -37.41 -16.45 4.83
N SER A 368 -37.14 -15.16 4.99
CA SER A 368 -37.51 -14.11 4.04
C SER A 368 -36.32 -13.57 3.26
N PHE A 369 -35.12 -14.04 3.54
CA PHE A 369 -33.89 -13.58 2.87
C PHE A 369 -33.87 -14.02 1.40
N LYS A 370 -33.72 -13.06 0.50
CA LYS A 370 -33.63 -13.28 -0.95
C LYS A 370 -32.27 -12.76 -1.45
N PRO A 371 -31.35 -13.63 -1.90
CA PRO A 371 -30.03 -13.21 -2.34
C PRO A 371 -30.01 -12.45 -3.69
N GLY A 372 -31.00 -12.70 -4.56
CA GLY A 372 -31.06 -12.14 -5.91
C GLY A 372 -30.81 -10.63 -6.04
N PRO A 373 -31.39 -9.76 -5.20
CA PRO A 373 -31.14 -8.33 -5.26
C PRO A 373 -29.67 -7.94 -5.05
N TYR A 374 -28.88 -8.73 -4.30
CA TYR A 374 -27.48 -8.46 -4.02
C TYR A 374 -26.55 -8.76 -5.20
N LYS A 375 -26.95 -9.62 -6.15
CA LYS A 375 -26.19 -9.93 -7.36
C LYS A 375 -25.82 -8.67 -8.16
N ARG A 376 -26.68 -7.65 -8.16
CA ARG A 376 -26.45 -6.38 -8.87
C ARG A 376 -25.64 -5.36 -8.09
N SER A 377 -25.26 -5.67 -6.87
CA SER A 377 -24.47 -4.74 -6.06
C SER A 377 -23.01 -4.76 -6.51
N SER A 378 -22.47 -3.59 -6.80
CA SER A 378 -21.02 -3.41 -7.06
C SER A 378 -20.15 -3.67 -5.81
N LEU A 379 -20.77 -3.91 -4.64
CA LEU A 379 -20.10 -4.19 -3.37
C LEU A 379 -20.43 -5.62 -2.87
N LEU A 380 -20.80 -6.54 -3.77
CA LEU A 380 -21.14 -7.92 -3.35
C LEU A 380 -19.92 -8.64 -2.78
N HIS A 381 -18.75 -8.46 -3.39
CA HIS A 381 -17.51 -9.07 -2.91
C HIS A 381 -17.15 -8.52 -1.52
N GLU A 382 -17.13 -7.21 -1.36
CA GLU A 382 -16.84 -6.54 -0.08
C GLU A 382 -17.86 -6.91 1.01
N LEU A 383 -19.13 -7.10 0.63
CA LEU A 383 -20.18 -7.53 1.56
C LEU A 383 -19.92 -8.95 2.08
N ILE A 384 -19.55 -9.86 1.19
CA ILE A 384 -19.22 -11.24 1.55
C ILE A 384 -17.99 -11.26 2.46
N THR A 385 -16.92 -10.57 2.06
CA THR A 385 -15.70 -10.43 2.88
C THR A 385 -16.03 -9.86 4.26
N LEU A 386 -16.83 -8.80 4.35
CA LEU A 386 -17.21 -8.19 5.63
C LEU A 386 -18.03 -9.14 6.50
N LEU A 387 -18.93 -9.95 5.91
CA LEU A 387 -19.65 -10.97 6.64
C LEU A 387 -18.72 -12.07 7.16
N GLU A 388 -17.74 -12.50 6.38
CA GLU A 388 -16.78 -13.55 6.77
C GLU A 388 -15.88 -13.13 7.92
N VAL A 389 -15.45 -11.87 7.95
CA VAL A 389 -14.54 -11.37 9.00
C VAL A 389 -15.27 -10.94 10.28
N THR A 390 -16.56 -10.61 10.21
CA THR A 390 -17.33 -10.24 11.40
C THR A 390 -17.83 -11.50 12.14
N PRO A 391 -18.06 -11.43 13.49
CA PRO A 391 -18.60 -12.56 14.22
C PRO A 391 -19.93 -13.07 13.63
N LEU A 392 -19.98 -14.34 13.27
CA LEU A 392 -21.13 -14.97 12.62
C LEU A 392 -22.01 -15.70 13.61
N SER A 393 -23.33 -15.43 13.53
CA SER A 393 -24.34 -16.35 14.06
C SER A 393 -24.60 -17.48 13.06
N ARG A 394 -25.24 -18.57 13.51
CA ARG A 394 -25.68 -19.66 12.62
C ARG A 394 -26.57 -19.15 11.48
N GLU A 395 -27.37 -18.12 11.74
CA GLU A 395 -28.22 -17.52 10.71
C GLU A 395 -27.41 -16.70 9.70
N ASP A 396 -26.34 -16.03 10.15
CA ASP A 396 -25.44 -15.29 9.25
C ASP A 396 -24.70 -16.25 8.31
N GLU A 397 -24.26 -17.40 8.81
CA GLU A 397 -23.66 -18.45 7.98
C GLU A 397 -24.61 -18.94 6.88
N LEU A 398 -25.89 -19.13 7.22
CA LEU A 398 -26.87 -19.51 6.22
C LEU A 398 -27.05 -18.45 5.14
N ARG A 399 -27.12 -17.16 5.52
CA ARG A 399 -27.25 -16.05 4.56
C ARG A 399 -25.99 -15.92 3.69
N LEU A 400 -24.81 -16.06 4.29
CA LEU A 400 -23.53 -16.04 3.60
C LEU A 400 -23.43 -17.15 2.56
N ASN A 401 -23.86 -18.39 2.91
CA ASN A 401 -23.90 -19.51 1.99
C ASN A 401 -24.88 -19.31 0.82
N MET A 402 -25.90 -18.46 0.99
CA MET A 402 -26.81 -18.06 -0.11
C MET A 402 -26.22 -16.95 -1.00
N LEU A 403 -25.28 -16.14 -0.50
CA LEU A 403 -24.65 -15.05 -1.25
C LEU A 403 -23.43 -15.52 -2.06
N ARG A 404 -22.58 -16.40 -1.51
CA ARG A 404 -21.33 -16.87 -2.15
C ARG A 404 -21.50 -17.34 -3.61
N PRO A 405 -22.54 -18.11 -3.96
CA PRO A 405 -22.71 -18.57 -5.35
C PRO A 405 -22.93 -17.42 -6.35
N LEU A 406 -23.35 -16.24 -5.88
CA LEU A 406 -23.59 -15.09 -6.76
C LEU A 406 -22.29 -14.49 -7.31
N LEU A 407 -21.14 -14.69 -6.64
CA LEU A 407 -19.83 -14.24 -7.12
C LEU A 407 -19.40 -14.98 -8.40
N HIS A 408 -19.82 -16.25 -8.57
CA HIS A 408 -19.38 -17.11 -9.67
C HIS A 408 -20.43 -17.23 -10.77
N SER A 409 -21.59 -16.60 -10.62
CA SER A 409 -22.60 -16.57 -11.67
C SER A 409 -22.19 -15.53 -12.71
N GLU A 410 -21.34 -15.93 -13.67
CA GLU A 410 -21.12 -15.17 -14.88
C GLU A 410 -22.45 -14.85 -15.56
N ASP A 411 -22.59 -13.64 -16.08
CA ASP A 411 -23.73 -13.25 -16.91
C ASP A 411 -23.80 -14.21 -18.10
N GLU A 412 -24.73 -15.18 -18.05
CA GLU A 412 -25.24 -15.71 -19.29
C GLU A 412 -25.81 -14.52 -20.07
N PRO A 413 -25.34 -14.26 -21.28
CA PRO A 413 -25.91 -13.19 -22.09
C PRO A 413 -27.41 -13.50 -22.20
N VAL A 414 -28.24 -12.58 -21.71
CA VAL A 414 -29.67 -12.61 -21.93
C VAL A 414 -29.87 -12.59 -23.44
N GLU A 415 -30.17 -13.75 -24.03
CA GLU A 415 -30.64 -13.80 -25.41
C GLU A 415 -31.83 -12.84 -25.50
N PRO A 416 -31.84 -11.93 -26.48
CA PRO A 416 -32.99 -11.07 -26.68
C PRO A 416 -34.18 -11.96 -27.03
N ASP A 417 -35.21 -11.88 -26.23
CA ASP A 417 -36.50 -12.58 -26.37
C ASP A 417 -37.01 -12.32 -27.81
N HIS A 418 -36.84 -13.29 -28.69
CA HIS A 418 -37.46 -13.34 -29.98
C HIS A 418 -38.92 -13.77 -29.82
N HIS A 419 -39.74 -12.87 -29.32
CA HIS A 419 -41.18 -13.05 -29.37
C HIS A 419 -41.84 -12.00 -30.29
N ASP A 420 -42.41 -12.58 -31.36
CA ASP A 420 -43.50 -12.03 -32.15
C ASP A 420 -43.24 -10.91 -33.17
N GLU A 421 -42.65 -11.28 -34.28
CA GLU A 421 -43.05 -10.76 -35.59
C GLU A 421 -43.98 -11.77 -36.30
N HIS A 422 -45.20 -11.89 -35.84
CA HIS A 422 -46.30 -12.42 -36.68
C HIS A 422 -47.63 -11.83 -36.22
N ARG A 423 -47.99 -10.68 -36.89
CA ARG A 423 -49.39 -10.34 -37.27
C ARG A 423 -49.44 -8.93 -37.89
N GLY A 424 -49.87 -8.92 -39.13
CA GLY A 424 -50.36 -7.66 -39.67
C GLY A 424 -50.07 -7.38 -41.15
N ARG A 425 -50.28 -8.38 -42.03
CA ARG A 425 -50.63 -8.02 -43.44
C ARG A 425 -52.05 -7.53 -43.47
N GLY A 426 -52.27 -6.27 -43.84
CA GLY A 426 -53.59 -5.70 -44.06
C GLY A 426 -53.54 -4.39 -44.81
N ARG A 427 -53.58 -4.44 -46.17
CA ARG A 427 -54.40 -3.59 -47.08
C ARG A 427 -54.59 -2.12 -46.66
N SER A 428 -54.33 -1.14 -47.43
CA SER A 428 -54.73 -0.86 -48.83
C SER A 428 -54.60 0.63 -49.14
N ARG A 429 -54.27 0.91 -50.37
CA ARG A 429 -54.88 1.95 -51.21
C ARG A 429 -54.72 3.48 -50.96
N ARG A 430 -53.92 4.05 -51.88
CA ARG A 430 -54.37 5.15 -52.83
C ARG A 430 -54.49 6.58 -52.35
N ARG A 431 -53.84 7.41 -53.19
CA ARG A 431 -54.16 8.81 -53.64
C ARG A 431 -53.60 9.88 -52.70
N ARG A 432 -52.88 10.86 -53.17
CA ARG A 432 -52.65 11.54 -54.46
C ARG A 432 -51.22 12.07 -54.50
#